data_eeb0d068b80658aa936dd235c9db4097
#
_entry.id   eeb0d068b80658aa936dd235c9db4097
#
_cell.length_a   1.000
_cell.length_b   1.000
_cell.length_c   1.000
_cell.angle_alpha   90.00
_cell.angle_beta   90.00
_cell.angle_gamma   90.00
#
_symmetry.space_group_name_H-M   'P 1'
#
loop_
_entity.id
_entity.type
_entity.pdbx_description
1 polymer ?
#
loop_
_entity_poly.entity_id
_entity_poly.type
_entity_poly.pdbx_seq_one_letter_code
_entity_poly.pdbx_strand_id
1 'polypeptide(L)'
;MRKILLPVIVILSVGIAAPAHSIPGGRYAIGDSVMLGAKANLTARGFVVDVKKSRQFYEAVGIVKRKKAHGLLRRKIVIHLGTNGVLIRASDCDTISRVAGRHRRVFLVTVTGPTKYPKIRKAQNRRMRACARRHRNTRLIDWYRHSRGHGNWFYDGMHLTTKGRRAYAGYLDRHTS
;
A
#
# COMPACT_ATOMS: atom_id res chain seq x y z
N MET A 1 -46.79 -18.41 61.25
CA MET A 1 -45.54 -18.57 60.48
C MET A 1 -45.69 -17.80 59.13
N ARG A 2 -45.08 -16.61 59.01
CA ARG A 2 -45.15 -15.77 57.82
C ARG A 2 -43.98 -16.20 56.86
N LYS A 3 -44.33 -16.71 55.69
CA LYS A 3 -43.37 -17.01 54.67
C LYS A 3 -42.90 -15.73 53.93
N ILE A 4 -41.64 -15.34 54.08
CA ILE A 4 -41.04 -14.20 53.37
C ILE A 4 -40.63 -14.74 52.02
N LEU A 5 -41.30 -14.28 50.93
CA LEU A 5 -40.83 -14.48 49.54
C LEU A 5 -39.78 -13.41 49.22
N LEU A 6 -38.54 -13.81 48.97
CA LEU A 6 -37.52 -12.94 48.45
C LEU A 6 -37.65 -12.84 46.91
N PRO A 7 -37.64 -11.63 46.34
CA PRO A 7 -37.68 -11.49 44.89
C PRO A 7 -36.35 -11.88 44.27
N VAL A 8 -36.37 -12.76 43.27
CA VAL A 8 -35.25 -13.10 42.43
C VAL A 8 -35.08 -11.97 41.40
N ILE A 9 -34.02 -11.18 41.53
CA ILE A 9 -33.66 -10.15 40.56
C ILE A 9 -32.86 -10.83 39.44
N VAL A 10 -33.46 -11.02 38.27
CA VAL A 10 -32.78 -11.46 37.07
C VAL A 10 -32.10 -10.25 36.43
N ILE A 11 -30.78 -10.16 36.56
CA ILE A 11 -29.97 -9.15 35.85
C ILE A 11 -29.78 -9.61 34.43
N LEU A 12 -30.53 -9.05 33.46
CA LEU A 12 -30.26 -9.19 32.04
C LEU A 12 -29.00 -8.35 31.72
N SER A 13 -27.86 -9.01 31.53
CA SER A 13 -26.66 -8.39 30.96
C SER A 13 -26.89 -8.14 29.47
N VAL A 14 -27.23 -6.91 29.10
CA VAL A 14 -27.21 -6.46 27.71
C VAL A 14 -25.76 -6.36 27.28
N GLY A 15 -25.27 -7.37 26.58
CA GLY A 15 -23.97 -7.35 25.95
C GLY A 15 -23.96 -6.26 24.87
N ILE A 16 -23.33 -5.11 25.15
CA ILE A 16 -23.06 -4.07 24.15
C ILE A 16 -22.01 -4.64 23.19
N ALA A 17 -22.48 -5.17 22.06
CA ALA A 17 -21.56 -5.56 20.96
C ALA A 17 -20.78 -4.32 20.52
N ALA A 18 -19.45 -4.33 20.70
CA ALA A 18 -18.58 -3.26 20.19
C ALA A 18 -18.82 -3.09 18.68
N PRO A 19 -18.95 -1.86 18.17
CA PRO A 19 -19.20 -1.63 16.75
C PRO A 19 -18.07 -2.27 15.93
N ALA A 20 -18.46 -3.14 15.00
CA ALA A 20 -17.52 -3.74 14.06
C ALA A 20 -16.80 -2.62 13.30
N HIS A 21 -15.52 -2.40 13.60
CA HIS A 21 -14.71 -1.36 12.92
C HIS A 21 -14.69 -1.66 11.44
N SER A 22 -15.47 -0.95 10.66
CA SER A 22 -15.50 -1.07 9.20
C SER A 22 -14.14 -0.67 8.64
N ILE A 23 -13.61 -1.50 7.71
CA ILE A 23 -12.35 -1.18 7.05
C ILE A 23 -12.56 0.08 6.19
N PRO A 24 -11.80 1.17 6.41
CA PRO A 24 -11.95 2.37 5.61
C PRO A 24 -11.81 2.07 4.12
N GLY A 25 -12.80 2.47 3.32
CA GLY A 25 -12.76 2.35 1.88
C GLY A 25 -11.63 3.17 1.24
N GLY A 26 -11.47 3.04 -0.08
CA GLY A 26 -10.51 3.83 -0.84
C GLY A 26 -9.09 3.29 -0.85
N ARG A 27 -8.15 4.14 -1.30
CA ARG A 27 -6.78 3.81 -1.68
C ARG A 27 -5.77 4.57 -0.83
N TYR A 28 -4.77 3.86 -0.31
CA TYR A 28 -3.65 4.43 0.44
C TYR A 28 -2.35 4.12 -0.31
N ALA A 29 -1.64 5.15 -0.73
CA ALA A 29 -0.43 5.04 -1.53
C ALA A 29 0.81 5.42 -0.70
N ILE A 30 1.81 4.54 -0.69
CA ILE A 30 3.08 4.69 0.01
C ILE A 30 4.18 4.76 -1.04
N GLY A 31 4.98 5.82 -1.04
CA GLY A 31 6.02 5.99 -2.05
C GLY A 31 7.22 6.84 -1.62
N ASP A 32 8.17 6.92 -2.53
CA ASP A 32 9.37 7.75 -2.43
C ASP A 32 9.27 9.03 -3.30
N SER A 33 10.42 9.56 -3.72
CA SER A 33 10.50 10.78 -4.56
C SER A 33 9.76 10.66 -5.89
N VAL A 34 9.68 9.48 -6.47
CA VAL A 34 8.97 9.25 -7.75
C VAL A 34 7.47 9.49 -7.55
N MET A 35 6.89 8.85 -6.55
CA MET A 35 5.47 9.04 -6.21
C MET A 35 5.20 10.44 -5.65
N LEU A 36 6.15 11.04 -4.91
CA LEU A 36 6.05 12.41 -4.42
C LEU A 36 5.83 13.39 -5.58
N GLY A 37 6.55 13.23 -6.70
CA GLY A 37 6.36 14.04 -7.89
C GLY A 37 4.93 13.96 -8.46
N ALA A 38 4.24 12.84 -8.29
CA ALA A 38 2.87 12.62 -8.77
C ALA A 38 1.81 12.78 -7.67
N LYS A 39 2.17 13.27 -6.47
CA LYS A 39 1.25 13.34 -5.32
C LYS A 39 -0.06 14.06 -5.65
N ALA A 40 0.01 15.26 -6.23
CA ALA A 40 -1.19 16.03 -6.59
C ALA A 40 -2.11 15.26 -7.56
N ASN A 41 -1.53 14.62 -8.59
CA ASN A 41 -2.28 13.83 -9.56
C ASN A 41 -2.96 12.60 -8.95
N LEU A 42 -2.33 11.96 -7.96
CA LEU A 42 -2.91 10.82 -7.22
C LEU A 42 -4.00 11.28 -6.27
N THR A 43 -3.77 12.38 -5.53
CA THR A 43 -4.77 12.95 -4.61
C THR A 43 -6.05 13.35 -5.36
N ALA A 44 -5.91 13.98 -6.53
CA ALA A 44 -7.03 14.33 -7.40
C ALA A 44 -7.84 13.08 -7.88
N ARG A 45 -7.26 11.90 -7.77
CA ARG A 45 -7.93 10.60 -8.06
C ARG A 45 -8.38 9.83 -6.81
N GLY A 46 -8.43 10.52 -5.66
CA GLY A 46 -8.93 9.94 -4.41
C GLY A 46 -7.96 9.01 -3.67
N PHE A 47 -6.66 9.08 -3.97
CA PHE A 47 -5.66 8.42 -3.15
C PHE A 47 -5.32 9.26 -1.91
N VAL A 48 -5.19 8.60 -0.77
CA VAL A 48 -4.46 9.16 0.37
C VAL A 48 -2.98 8.82 0.18
N VAL A 49 -2.14 9.84 0.05
CA VAL A 49 -0.75 9.68 -0.40
C VAL A 49 0.22 9.99 0.73
N ASP A 50 1.00 8.99 1.12
CA ASP A 50 2.07 9.06 2.11
C ASP A 50 3.43 8.87 1.42
N VAL A 51 4.14 9.96 1.21
CA VAL A 51 5.37 10.00 0.43
C VAL A 51 6.49 10.74 1.15
N LYS A 52 7.71 10.23 1.00
CA LYS A 52 8.93 10.81 1.57
C LYS A 52 10.09 10.58 0.61
N LYS A 53 10.94 11.59 0.36
CA LYS A 53 12.19 11.42 -0.41
C LYS A 53 13.04 10.31 0.18
N SER A 54 13.71 9.55 -0.67
CA SER A 54 14.65 8.48 -0.31
C SER A 54 14.07 7.36 0.56
N ARG A 55 12.72 7.26 0.69
CA ARG A 55 12.08 6.19 1.47
C ARG A 55 12.46 4.82 0.96
N GLN A 56 12.85 3.94 1.87
CA GLN A 56 13.18 2.56 1.58
C GLN A 56 11.96 1.64 1.70
N PHE A 57 12.01 0.46 1.05
CA PHE A 57 10.88 -0.47 1.05
C PHE A 57 10.54 -0.98 2.46
N TYR A 58 11.54 -1.26 3.29
CA TYR A 58 11.32 -1.76 4.66
C TYR A 58 10.53 -0.77 5.54
N GLU A 59 10.60 0.53 5.26
CA GLU A 59 9.84 1.55 6.00
C GLU A 59 8.32 1.37 5.84
N ALA A 60 7.87 0.81 4.72
CA ALA A 60 6.45 0.52 4.48
C ALA A 60 5.89 -0.47 5.51
N VAL A 61 6.70 -1.38 6.05
CA VAL A 61 6.29 -2.33 7.10
C VAL A 61 5.76 -1.59 8.33
N GLY A 62 6.53 -0.63 8.84
CA GLY A 62 6.14 0.19 9.99
C GLY A 62 4.90 1.04 9.70
N ILE A 63 4.81 1.62 8.50
CA ILE A 63 3.66 2.44 8.08
C ILE A 63 2.39 1.59 8.07
N VAL A 64 2.42 0.42 7.43
CA VAL A 64 1.25 -0.47 7.32
C VAL A 64 0.81 -0.98 8.70
N LYS A 65 1.78 -1.35 9.57
CA LYS A 65 1.49 -1.77 10.95
C LYS A 65 0.78 -0.64 11.73
N ARG A 66 1.36 0.57 11.75
CA ARG A 66 0.77 1.71 12.46
C ARG A 66 -0.62 2.06 11.93
N LYS A 67 -0.79 2.17 10.61
CA LYS A 67 -2.10 2.47 10.01
C LYS A 67 -3.14 1.41 10.33
N LYS A 68 -2.75 0.15 10.39
CA LYS A 68 -3.67 -0.93 10.79
C LYS A 68 -4.06 -0.83 12.26
N ALA A 69 -3.09 -0.62 13.16
CA ALA A 69 -3.32 -0.50 14.60
C ALA A 69 -4.29 0.65 14.94
N HIS A 70 -4.23 1.76 14.20
CA HIS A 70 -5.12 2.90 14.36
C HIS A 70 -6.43 2.83 13.53
N GLY A 71 -6.75 1.70 12.91
CA GLY A 71 -7.96 1.57 12.08
C GLY A 71 -7.95 2.37 10.77
N LEU A 72 -6.82 2.99 10.41
CA LEU A 72 -6.68 3.91 9.27
C LEU A 72 -6.23 3.24 7.97
N LEU A 73 -5.91 1.93 8.01
CA LEU A 73 -5.43 1.22 6.84
C LEU A 73 -6.58 0.93 5.87
N ARG A 74 -6.53 1.52 4.69
CA ARG A 74 -7.57 1.43 3.68
C ARG A 74 -7.63 0.07 2.99
N ARG A 75 -8.70 -0.22 2.25
CA ARG A 75 -8.91 -1.49 1.55
C ARG A 75 -7.86 -1.77 0.48
N LYS A 76 -7.36 -0.74 -0.20
CA LYS A 76 -6.36 -0.86 -1.26
C LYS A 76 -5.09 -0.11 -0.84
N ILE A 77 -3.96 -0.81 -0.80
CA ILE A 77 -2.66 -0.29 -0.37
C ILE A 77 -1.74 -0.37 -1.57
N VAL A 78 -1.27 0.77 -2.07
CA VAL A 78 -0.36 0.86 -3.22
C VAL A 78 1.03 1.20 -2.72
N ILE A 79 2.05 0.42 -3.08
CA ILE A 79 3.43 0.63 -2.64
C ILE A 79 4.33 0.77 -3.87
N HIS A 80 4.91 1.95 -4.04
CA HIS A 80 5.93 2.23 -5.06
C HIS A 80 7.23 2.63 -4.36
N LEU A 81 8.03 1.65 -4.00
CA LEU A 81 9.31 1.79 -3.30
C LEU A 81 10.31 0.79 -3.87
N GLY A 82 11.60 1.11 -3.76
CA GLY A 82 12.70 0.27 -4.27
C GLY A 82 13.58 0.96 -5.29
N THR A 83 13.38 2.27 -5.52
CA THR A 83 14.24 3.09 -6.39
C THR A 83 15.53 3.51 -5.70
N ASN A 84 15.61 3.44 -4.37
CA ASN A 84 16.68 4.00 -3.55
C ASN A 84 17.78 2.99 -3.15
N GLY A 85 17.97 1.92 -3.92
CA GLY A 85 19.15 1.07 -3.88
C GLY A 85 19.12 -0.12 -2.92
N VAL A 86 18.51 0.00 -1.72
CA VAL A 86 18.44 -1.10 -0.77
C VAL A 86 17.50 -2.20 -1.30
N LEU A 87 18.01 -3.43 -1.39
CA LEU A 87 17.25 -4.54 -1.93
C LEU A 87 16.06 -4.92 -1.03
N ILE A 88 14.88 -5.06 -1.63
CA ILE A 88 13.67 -5.53 -0.96
C ILE A 88 13.92 -6.91 -0.36
N ARG A 89 13.69 -7.08 0.93
CA ARG A 89 13.73 -8.38 1.59
C ARG A 89 12.38 -9.08 1.41
N ALA A 90 12.42 -10.41 1.21
CA ALA A 90 11.20 -11.21 1.12
C ALA A 90 10.33 -11.05 2.38
N SER A 91 10.97 -11.05 3.56
CA SER A 91 10.31 -10.89 4.87
C SER A 91 9.52 -9.58 5.01
N ASP A 92 10.02 -8.47 4.43
CA ASP A 92 9.31 -7.20 4.47
C ASP A 92 7.99 -7.28 3.69
N CYS A 93 8.06 -7.87 2.50
CA CYS A 93 6.89 -8.06 1.66
C CYS A 93 5.88 -9.02 2.29
N ASP A 94 6.35 -10.15 2.82
CA ASP A 94 5.52 -11.14 3.48
C ASP A 94 4.83 -10.54 4.72
N THR A 95 5.54 -9.70 5.47
CA THR A 95 4.98 -8.99 6.63
C THR A 95 3.90 -7.99 6.21
N ILE A 96 4.14 -7.18 5.17
CA ILE A 96 3.14 -6.23 4.65
C ILE A 96 1.87 -6.97 4.24
N SER A 97 1.99 -8.05 3.46
CA SER A 97 0.86 -8.83 2.97
C SER A 97 0.06 -9.48 4.11
N ARG A 98 0.76 -10.03 5.11
CA ARG A 98 0.15 -10.65 6.30
C ARG A 98 -0.55 -9.60 7.17
N VAL A 99 0.10 -8.47 7.44
CA VAL A 99 -0.47 -7.37 8.23
C VAL A 99 -1.68 -6.76 7.55
N ALA A 100 -1.67 -6.58 6.23
CA ALA A 100 -2.83 -6.13 5.47
C ALA A 100 -4.05 -7.04 5.70
N GLY A 101 -3.83 -8.36 5.72
CA GLY A 101 -4.88 -9.36 5.94
C GLY A 101 -5.74 -9.62 4.70
N ARG A 102 -6.63 -10.62 4.78
CA ARG A 102 -7.41 -11.13 3.63
C ARG A 102 -8.38 -10.12 3.01
N HIS A 103 -8.84 -9.15 3.79
CA HIS A 103 -9.86 -8.17 3.36
C HIS A 103 -9.28 -6.91 2.69
N ARG A 104 -7.95 -6.83 2.52
CA ARG A 104 -7.27 -5.73 1.84
C ARG A 104 -6.47 -6.24 0.66
N ARG A 105 -6.31 -5.38 -0.34
CA ARG A 105 -5.42 -5.63 -1.49
C ARG A 105 -4.16 -4.80 -1.38
N VAL A 106 -3.02 -5.44 -1.51
CA VAL A 106 -1.71 -4.81 -1.62
C VAL A 106 -1.32 -4.78 -3.09
N PHE A 107 -0.92 -3.63 -3.59
CA PHE A 107 -0.43 -3.45 -4.96
C PHE A 107 1.03 -3.02 -4.89
N LEU A 108 1.92 -3.84 -5.40
CA LEU A 108 3.33 -3.53 -5.54
C LEU A 108 3.58 -2.98 -6.94
N VAL A 109 4.12 -1.76 -7.02
CA VAL A 109 4.40 -1.09 -8.28
C VAL A 109 5.86 -1.28 -8.64
N THR A 110 6.15 -1.84 -9.83
CA THR A 110 7.53 -2.03 -10.29
C THR A 110 8.21 -0.69 -10.57
N VAL A 111 9.53 -0.64 -10.29
CA VAL A 111 10.32 0.59 -10.38
C VAL A 111 11.09 0.69 -11.69
N THR A 112 11.28 1.92 -12.19
CA THR A 112 12.10 2.26 -13.35
C THR A 112 13.56 2.54 -12.99
N GLY A 113 13.83 3.01 -11.78
CA GLY A 113 15.16 3.26 -11.24
C GLY A 113 15.62 2.21 -10.22
N PRO A 114 16.85 2.36 -9.72
CA PRO A 114 17.88 3.31 -10.16
C PRO A 114 18.41 2.99 -11.57
N THR A 115 18.50 4.01 -12.43
CA THR A 115 18.88 3.84 -13.83
C THR A 115 20.36 3.50 -14.00
N LYS A 116 21.22 4.09 -13.15
CA LYS A 116 22.67 3.79 -13.10
C LYS A 116 22.96 2.33 -12.74
N TYR A 117 22.04 1.65 -12.06
CA TYR A 117 22.22 0.28 -11.56
C TYR A 117 21.12 -0.66 -12.06
N PRO A 118 21.12 -1.02 -13.35
CA PRO A 118 20.06 -1.83 -13.96
C PRO A 118 19.93 -3.22 -13.33
N LYS A 119 21.03 -3.80 -12.82
CA LYS A 119 21.01 -5.08 -12.08
C LYS A 119 20.19 -4.98 -10.79
N ILE A 120 20.34 -3.87 -10.05
CA ILE A 120 19.55 -3.60 -8.83
C ILE A 120 18.06 -3.45 -9.17
N ARG A 121 17.72 -2.64 -10.17
CA ARG A 121 16.34 -2.50 -10.64
C ARG A 121 15.72 -3.84 -11.03
N LYS A 122 16.45 -4.67 -11.81
CA LYS A 122 15.99 -6.01 -12.20
C LYS A 122 15.75 -6.89 -10.97
N ALA A 123 16.63 -6.85 -9.98
CA ALA A 123 16.51 -7.60 -8.74
C ALA A 123 15.29 -7.13 -7.93
N GLN A 124 15.08 -5.81 -7.77
CA GLN A 124 13.92 -5.24 -7.09
C GLN A 124 12.60 -5.73 -7.71
N ASN A 125 12.46 -5.53 -9.03
CA ASN A 125 11.26 -5.92 -9.75
C ASN A 125 11.00 -7.45 -9.69
N ARG A 126 12.06 -8.27 -9.74
CA ARG A 126 11.95 -9.72 -9.56
C ARG A 126 11.42 -10.08 -8.17
N ARG A 127 11.89 -9.41 -7.11
CA ARG A 127 11.44 -9.63 -5.73
C ARG A 127 9.98 -9.22 -5.53
N MET A 128 9.56 -8.10 -6.11
CA MET A 128 8.14 -7.68 -6.11
C MET A 128 7.24 -8.70 -6.81
N ARG A 129 7.65 -9.22 -7.98
CA ARG A 129 6.92 -10.28 -8.69
C ARG A 129 6.83 -11.56 -7.87
N ALA A 130 7.92 -11.97 -7.23
CA ALA A 130 7.94 -13.16 -6.38
C ALA A 130 6.98 -12.99 -5.18
N CYS A 131 6.96 -11.82 -4.55
CA CYS A 131 6.03 -11.52 -3.48
C CYS A 131 4.57 -11.59 -3.94
N ALA A 132 4.24 -10.94 -5.05
CA ALA A 132 2.88 -10.94 -5.58
C ALA A 132 2.37 -12.36 -5.90
N ARG A 133 3.28 -13.27 -6.32
CA ARG A 133 2.91 -14.67 -6.54
C ARG A 133 2.66 -15.46 -5.25
N ARG A 134 3.37 -15.13 -4.15
CA ARG A 134 3.22 -15.85 -2.87
C ARG A 134 1.97 -15.49 -2.09
N HIS A 135 1.39 -14.32 -2.32
CA HIS A 135 0.30 -13.79 -1.49
C HIS A 135 -0.97 -13.52 -2.29
N ARG A 136 -2.06 -14.20 -1.95
CA ARG A 136 -3.37 -14.06 -2.62
C ARG A 136 -3.95 -12.64 -2.56
N ASN A 137 -3.60 -11.86 -1.54
CA ASN A 137 -4.04 -10.48 -1.37
C ASN A 137 -3.10 -9.46 -1.99
N THR A 138 -2.00 -9.89 -2.64
CA THR A 138 -1.00 -9.01 -3.24
C THR A 138 -1.04 -9.12 -4.76
N ARG A 139 -0.96 -7.99 -5.44
CA ARG A 139 -0.96 -7.86 -6.89
C ARG A 139 0.23 -7.02 -7.33
N LEU A 140 0.67 -7.23 -8.56
CA LEU A 140 1.71 -6.42 -9.20
C LEU A 140 1.08 -5.41 -10.14
N ILE A 141 1.54 -4.16 -10.09
CA ILE A 141 1.29 -3.15 -11.13
C ILE A 141 2.62 -2.93 -11.86
N ASP A 142 2.68 -3.32 -13.13
CA ASP A 142 3.95 -3.31 -13.88
C ASP A 142 4.20 -1.95 -14.55
N TRP A 143 4.45 -0.93 -13.75
CA TRP A 143 4.83 0.40 -14.21
C TRP A 143 6.09 0.39 -15.07
N TYR A 144 7.10 -0.41 -14.72
CA TYR A 144 8.32 -0.53 -15.51
C TYR A 144 8.02 -0.94 -16.95
N ARG A 145 7.18 -1.97 -17.15
CA ARG A 145 6.80 -2.42 -18.49
C ARG A 145 5.97 -1.37 -19.22
N HIS A 146 4.98 -0.79 -18.53
CA HIS A 146 4.07 0.20 -19.10
C HIS A 146 4.78 1.48 -19.56
N SER A 147 5.80 1.92 -18.83
CA SER A 147 6.54 3.15 -19.13
C SER A 147 7.65 2.97 -20.17
N ARG A 148 7.92 1.74 -20.63
CA ARG A 148 8.93 1.48 -21.69
C ARG A 148 8.52 2.18 -22.98
N GLY A 149 9.53 2.79 -23.66
CA GLY A 149 9.28 3.57 -24.89
C GLY A 149 8.80 5.00 -24.64
N HIS A 150 8.51 5.37 -23.41
CA HIS A 150 8.03 6.73 -23.06
C HIS A 150 9.11 7.56 -22.36
N GLY A 151 10.26 7.76 -23.02
CA GLY A 151 11.39 8.53 -22.45
C GLY A 151 10.97 9.93 -21.97
N ASN A 152 10.04 10.59 -22.66
CA ASN A 152 9.52 11.89 -22.33
C ASN A 152 8.63 11.94 -21.06
N TRP A 153 8.37 10.80 -20.42
CA TRP A 153 7.73 10.74 -19.11
C TRP A 153 8.70 10.93 -17.95
N PHE A 154 10.00 10.95 -18.23
CA PHE A 154 11.05 11.00 -17.21
C PHE A 154 12.06 12.12 -17.49
N TYR A 155 12.54 12.77 -16.42
CA TYR A 155 13.68 13.69 -16.51
C TYR A 155 15.02 12.97 -16.62
N ASP A 156 15.15 11.86 -15.90
CA ASP A 156 16.40 11.12 -15.69
C ASP A 156 16.21 9.60 -15.80
N GLY A 157 15.13 9.16 -16.45
CA GLY A 157 14.73 7.76 -16.53
C GLY A 157 14.04 7.21 -15.28
N MET A 158 13.85 8.04 -14.25
CA MET A 158 13.21 7.65 -12.99
C MET A 158 12.17 8.66 -12.50
N HIS A 159 12.55 9.94 -12.38
CA HIS A 159 11.67 11.01 -11.90
C HIS A 159 10.75 11.52 -13.00
N LEU A 160 9.48 11.68 -12.66
CA LEU A 160 8.41 11.94 -13.61
C LEU A 160 8.31 13.40 -14.04
N THR A 161 8.27 13.65 -15.36
CA THR A 161 7.85 14.93 -15.95
C THR A 161 6.35 15.17 -15.69
N THR A 162 5.85 16.36 -16.01
CA THR A 162 4.40 16.67 -15.91
C THR A 162 3.55 15.66 -16.70
N LYS A 163 3.99 15.26 -17.90
CA LYS A 163 3.34 14.24 -18.71
C LYS A 163 3.40 12.88 -18.03
N GLY A 164 4.57 12.49 -17.51
CA GLY A 164 4.79 11.25 -16.78
C GLY A 164 3.94 11.15 -15.51
N ARG A 165 3.79 12.24 -14.75
CA ARG A 165 2.95 12.27 -13.53
C ARG A 165 1.47 11.98 -13.85
N ARG A 166 0.94 12.56 -14.92
CA ARG A 166 -0.44 12.29 -15.38
C ARG A 166 -0.60 10.83 -15.82
N ALA A 167 0.33 10.33 -16.63
CA ALA A 167 0.32 8.94 -17.10
C ALA A 167 0.43 7.94 -15.94
N TYR A 168 1.36 8.17 -15.01
CA TYR A 168 1.56 7.35 -13.83
C TYR A 168 0.31 7.28 -12.94
N ALA A 169 -0.26 8.43 -12.59
CA ALA A 169 -1.44 8.47 -11.74
C ALA A 169 -2.65 7.81 -12.40
N GLY A 170 -2.87 8.03 -13.70
CA GLY A 170 -3.94 7.36 -14.46
C GLY A 170 -3.71 5.84 -14.55
N TYR A 171 -2.47 5.39 -14.68
CA TYR A 171 -2.14 3.96 -14.70
C TYR A 171 -2.43 3.29 -13.36
N LEU A 172 -2.02 3.88 -12.23
CA LEU A 172 -2.34 3.37 -10.91
C LEU A 172 -3.84 3.37 -10.64
N ASP A 173 -4.54 4.42 -11.05
CA ASP A 173 -5.98 4.55 -10.90
C ASP A 173 -6.71 3.37 -11.54
N ARG A 174 -6.50 3.13 -12.84
CA ARG A 174 -7.12 2.01 -13.57
C ARG A 174 -6.84 0.61 -12.97
N HIS A 175 -5.68 0.42 -12.34
CA HIS A 175 -5.30 -0.88 -11.75
C HIS A 175 -5.77 -1.04 -10.30
N THR A 176 -6.32 0.02 -9.71
CA THR A 176 -6.76 0.04 -8.32
C THR A 176 -8.21 0.49 -8.14
N SER A 177 -8.94 0.69 -9.21
CA SER A 177 -10.38 0.95 -9.18
C SER A 177 -11.17 -0.23 -8.69
#